data_9deb068acbf7f25664dc994df7bc1777
#
_entry.id   9deb068acbf7f25664dc994df7bc1777
#
_cell.length_a   1.000
_cell.length_b   1.000
_cell.length_c   1.000
_cell.angle_alpha   90.00
_cell.angle_beta   90.00
_cell.angle_gamma   90.00
#
_symmetry.space_group_name_H-M   'P 1'
#
loop_
_entity.id
_entity.type
_entity.pdbx_description
1 polymer ?
#
loop_
_entity_poly.entity_id
_entity_poly.type
_entity_poly.pdbx_seq_one_letter_code
_entity_poly.pdbx_strand_id
1 'polypeptide(L)'
;MKSDPRPNQEILPSIEDEDAGWGNGARNLLCPVCGGNYNHVKPPYLKDGGDNYEAKWGGRGDLAVIPMWGECGSQWEVCIGFHKGQSPIFVRVSESCKAQEQP
;
A
#
# COMPACT_ATOMS: atom_id res chain seq x y z
N MET A 1 19.62 8.76 5.41
CA MET A 1 18.64 7.94 6.12
C MET A 1 17.23 8.22 5.64
N LYS A 2 16.47 7.18 5.43
CA LYS A 2 15.13 7.33 4.91
C LYS A 2 14.12 7.55 6.05
N SER A 3 13.32 8.58 5.94
CA SER A 3 12.29 8.84 6.94
C SER A 3 11.10 7.93 6.71
N ASP A 4 10.42 7.54 7.79
CA ASP A 4 9.18 6.80 7.68
C ASP A 4 8.12 7.71 7.05
N PRO A 5 7.27 7.14 6.17
CA PRO A 5 6.14 7.91 5.67
C PRO A 5 5.22 8.30 6.81
N ARG A 6 4.62 9.47 6.69
CA ARG A 6 3.63 9.90 7.66
C ARG A 6 2.35 9.04 7.54
N PRO A 7 1.64 8.87 8.66
CA PRO A 7 0.39 8.10 8.59
C PRO A 7 -0.54 8.67 7.54
N ASN A 8 -1.11 7.77 6.73
CA ASN A 8 -2.06 8.11 5.66
C ASN A 8 -1.50 8.98 4.55
N GLN A 9 -0.19 9.20 4.53
CA GLN A 9 0.44 9.86 3.40
C GLN A 9 0.37 8.97 2.17
N GLU A 10 -0.04 9.54 1.04
CA GLU A 10 -0.14 8.81 -0.21
C GLU A 10 1.23 8.78 -0.88
N ILE A 11 1.72 7.58 -1.13
CA ILE A 11 3.01 7.40 -1.79
C ILE A 11 2.85 6.36 -2.89
N LEU A 12 3.81 6.33 -3.81
CA LEU A 12 3.77 5.35 -4.89
C LEU A 12 4.15 3.97 -4.37
N PRO A 13 3.51 2.92 -4.88
CA PRO A 13 3.93 1.56 -4.52
C PRO A 13 5.32 1.27 -5.09
N SER A 14 6.09 0.48 -4.36
CA SER A 14 7.40 0.02 -4.80
C SER A 14 7.33 -1.46 -5.12
N ILE A 15 7.94 -1.85 -6.23
CA ILE A 15 8.01 -3.25 -6.62
C ILE A 15 9.44 -3.59 -6.95
N GLU A 16 9.76 -4.90 -6.89
CA GLU A 16 11.08 -5.38 -7.27
C GLU A 16 11.32 -5.19 -8.75
N ASP A 17 12.60 -5.00 -9.12
CA ASP A 17 12.97 -4.84 -10.53
C ASP A 17 12.93 -6.16 -11.28
N GLU A 18 13.04 -7.27 -10.59
CA GLU A 18 13.14 -8.58 -11.21
C GLU A 18 11.86 -9.38 -11.07
N ASP A 19 11.63 -10.27 -12.03
CA ASP A 19 10.50 -11.18 -12.00
C ASP A 19 10.54 -12.01 -10.71
N ALA A 20 9.35 -12.26 -10.14
CA ALA A 20 9.25 -13.02 -8.88
C ALA A 20 9.48 -14.50 -9.05
N GLY A 21 9.77 -14.97 -10.26
CA GLY A 21 10.06 -16.37 -10.50
C GLY A 21 8.89 -17.17 -11.01
N TRP A 22 7.77 -16.54 -11.28
CA TRP A 22 6.56 -17.23 -11.74
C TRP A 22 6.48 -17.36 -13.27
N GLY A 23 7.40 -16.72 -13.99
CA GLY A 23 7.43 -16.82 -15.44
C GLY A 23 6.41 -15.97 -16.17
N ASN A 24 5.72 -15.10 -15.45
CA ASN A 24 4.66 -14.27 -16.03
C ASN A 24 4.92 -12.77 -15.87
N GLY A 25 6.13 -12.40 -15.47
CA GLY A 25 6.47 -11.00 -15.28
C GLY A 25 6.00 -10.41 -13.96
N ALA A 26 5.39 -11.21 -13.09
CA ALA A 26 4.95 -10.71 -11.79
C ALA A 26 6.14 -10.29 -10.95
N ARG A 27 5.98 -9.21 -10.20
CA ARG A 27 7.02 -8.66 -9.34
C ARG A 27 6.52 -8.62 -7.92
N ASN A 28 7.43 -8.82 -6.97
CA ASN A 28 7.05 -8.70 -5.56
C ASN A 28 6.88 -7.25 -5.16
N LEU A 29 5.83 -7.00 -4.38
CA LEU A 29 5.59 -5.69 -3.81
C LEU A 29 6.52 -5.50 -2.61
N LEU A 30 7.08 -4.32 -2.48
CA LEU A 30 8.04 -4.03 -1.42
C LEU A 30 7.36 -3.23 -0.32
N CYS A 31 7.76 -3.51 0.92
CA CYS A 31 7.27 -2.74 2.06
C CYS A 31 7.65 -1.28 1.90
N PRO A 32 6.70 -0.35 2.04
CA PRO A 32 7.02 1.06 1.83
C PRO A 32 7.95 1.64 2.90
N VAL A 33 8.16 0.93 3.99
CA VAL A 33 8.99 1.43 5.07
C VAL A 33 10.37 0.79 5.06
N CYS A 34 10.44 -0.55 5.07
CA CYS A 34 11.74 -1.23 5.18
C CYS A 34 12.27 -1.73 3.84
N GLY A 35 11.44 -1.77 2.80
CA GLY A 35 11.87 -2.24 1.50
C GLY A 35 11.89 -3.75 1.34
N GLY A 36 11.41 -4.49 2.34
CA GLY A 36 11.41 -5.94 2.28
C GLY A 36 10.33 -6.49 1.35
N ASN A 37 10.57 -7.68 0.81
CA ASN A 37 9.65 -8.27 -0.17
C ASN A 37 8.78 -9.38 0.42
N TYR A 38 8.76 -9.55 1.73
CA TYR A 38 7.88 -10.51 2.41
C TYR A 38 6.74 -9.76 3.05
N ASN A 39 5.62 -9.65 2.31
CA ASN A 39 4.47 -8.90 2.76
C ASN A 39 3.21 -9.74 2.57
N HIS A 40 2.26 -9.59 3.46
CA HIS A 40 1.07 -10.41 3.50
C HIS A 40 -0.16 -9.58 3.19
N VAL A 41 -1.12 -10.19 2.51
CA VAL A 41 -2.34 -9.53 2.09
C VAL A 41 -3.46 -9.95 3.02
N LYS A 42 -4.20 -8.98 3.55
CA LYS A 42 -5.43 -9.21 4.26
C LYS A 42 -6.61 -9.08 3.29
N PRO A 43 -7.81 -9.50 3.68
CA PRO A 43 -8.95 -9.44 2.76
C PRO A 43 -9.21 -8.01 2.26
N PRO A 44 -9.22 -7.82 0.94
CA PRO A 44 -9.48 -6.50 0.36
C PRO A 44 -10.95 -6.10 0.50
N TYR A 45 -11.20 -4.79 0.40
CA TYR A 45 -12.57 -4.29 0.47
C TYR A 45 -12.69 -3.01 -0.35
N LEU A 46 -13.92 -2.59 -0.56
CA LEU A 46 -14.21 -1.35 -1.27
C LEU A 46 -14.79 -0.33 -0.29
N LYS A 47 -14.31 0.91 -0.40
CA LYS A 47 -14.91 2.05 0.28
C LYS A 47 -15.78 2.80 -0.71
N ASP A 48 -17.01 3.07 -0.31
CA ASP A 48 -17.96 3.77 -1.15
C ASP A 48 -17.45 5.18 -1.46
N GLY A 49 -17.46 5.54 -2.73
CA GLY A 49 -17.02 6.87 -3.16
C GLY A 49 -17.90 7.99 -2.66
N GLY A 50 -19.11 7.69 -2.24
CA GLY A 50 -19.96 8.69 -1.60
C GLY A 50 -19.48 9.10 -0.22
N ASP A 51 -18.50 8.38 0.32
CA ASP A 51 -17.94 8.65 1.63
C ASP A 51 -16.44 8.95 1.52
N ASN A 52 -16.13 9.96 0.72
CA ASN A 52 -14.74 10.35 0.48
C ASN A 52 -14.01 10.73 1.76
N TYR A 53 -14.74 11.30 2.70
CA TYR A 53 -14.15 11.72 3.96
C TYR A 53 -13.59 10.53 4.73
N GLU A 54 -14.35 9.46 4.80
CA GLU A 54 -13.91 8.26 5.51
C GLU A 54 -12.86 7.49 4.72
N ALA A 55 -13.00 7.45 3.41
CA ALA A 55 -12.02 6.81 2.55
C ALA A 55 -10.70 7.56 2.52
N LYS A 56 -10.74 8.82 2.85
CA LYS A 56 -9.56 9.70 2.87
C LYS A 56 -8.87 9.73 1.52
N TRP A 57 -9.69 9.97 0.50
CA TRP A 57 -9.13 10.08 -0.83
C TRP A 57 -9.96 11.10 -1.61
N GLY A 58 -9.29 11.80 -2.54
CA GLY A 58 -9.86 12.96 -3.18
C GLY A 58 -10.68 12.71 -4.42
N GLY A 59 -10.78 11.45 -4.87
CA GLY A 59 -11.52 11.12 -6.07
C GLY A 59 -13.00 10.96 -5.80
N ARG A 60 -13.76 10.80 -6.87
CA ARG A 60 -15.22 10.71 -6.78
C ARG A 60 -15.76 9.29 -6.69
N GLY A 61 -15.01 8.32 -7.20
CA GLY A 61 -15.47 6.94 -7.23
C GLY A 61 -15.06 6.17 -6.00
N ASP A 62 -15.34 4.89 -6.04
CA ASP A 62 -15.00 3.99 -4.96
C ASP A 62 -13.49 3.85 -4.82
N LEU A 63 -13.04 3.49 -3.64
CA LEU A 63 -11.65 3.21 -3.36
C LEU A 63 -11.51 1.73 -3.00
N ALA A 64 -10.74 1.00 -3.80
CA ALA A 64 -10.40 -0.37 -3.47
C ALA A 64 -9.21 -0.36 -2.52
N VAL A 65 -9.33 -1.06 -1.40
CA VAL A 65 -8.30 -1.07 -0.37
C VAL A 65 -7.83 -2.50 -0.17
N ILE A 66 -6.53 -2.70 -0.28
CA ILE A 66 -5.90 -3.98 -0.03
C ILE A 66 -4.99 -3.83 1.17
N PRO A 67 -5.46 -4.24 2.36
CA PRO A 67 -4.62 -4.11 3.56
C PRO A 67 -3.45 -5.09 3.49
N MET A 68 -2.30 -4.61 3.92
CA MET A 68 -1.06 -5.39 3.88
C MET A 68 -0.34 -5.27 5.22
N TRP A 69 0.49 -6.27 5.52
CA TRP A 69 1.43 -6.13 6.63
C TRP A 69 2.74 -6.78 6.22
N GLY A 70 3.82 -6.17 6.66
CA GLY A 70 5.16 -6.65 6.35
C GLY A 70 5.73 -7.48 7.48
N GLU A 71 6.68 -8.33 7.13
CA GLU A 71 7.37 -9.15 8.13
C GLU A 71 8.13 -8.29 9.14
N CYS A 72 8.38 -7.04 8.80
CA CYS A 72 9.04 -6.11 9.72
C CYS A 72 8.10 -5.53 10.78
N GLY A 73 6.82 -5.84 10.70
CA GLY A 73 5.83 -5.32 11.65
C GLY A 73 5.08 -4.10 11.17
N SER A 74 5.36 -3.64 9.95
CA SER A 74 4.61 -2.51 9.37
C SER A 74 3.20 -2.92 8.99
N GLN A 75 2.28 -1.96 9.02
CA GLN A 75 0.94 -2.13 8.47
C GLN A 75 0.67 -1.01 7.49
N TRP A 76 0.13 -1.37 6.35
CA TRP A 76 -0.08 -0.43 5.26
C TRP A 76 -1.16 -0.96 4.35
N GLU A 77 -1.52 -0.17 3.37
CA GLU A 77 -2.55 -0.60 2.43
C GLU A 77 -2.24 -0.10 1.04
N VAL A 78 -2.58 -0.93 0.05
CA VAL A 78 -2.52 -0.55 -1.35
C VAL A 78 -3.93 -0.11 -1.74
N CYS A 79 -4.04 1.08 -2.33
CA CYS A 79 -5.32 1.66 -2.68
C CYS A 79 -5.38 1.90 -4.17
N ILE A 80 -6.52 1.54 -4.76
CA ILE A 80 -6.78 1.83 -6.17
C ILE A 80 -8.08 2.60 -6.21
N GLY A 81 -8.00 3.88 -6.59
CA GLY A 81 -9.17 4.72 -6.66
C GLY A 81 -9.81 4.67 -8.02
N PHE A 82 -11.02 5.20 -8.11
CA PHE A 82 -11.71 5.37 -9.38
C PHE A 82 -12.16 6.81 -9.48
N HIS A 83 -11.71 7.49 -10.53
CA HIS A 83 -12.05 8.90 -10.72
C HIS A 83 -12.16 9.19 -12.21
N LYS A 84 -13.37 9.35 -12.70
CA LYS A 84 -13.64 9.75 -14.10
C LYS A 84 -12.90 8.88 -15.11
N GLY A 85 -12.93 7.56 -14.90
CA GLY A 85 -12.33 6.63 -15.83
C GLY A 85 -10.85 6.35 -15.60
N GLN A 86 -10.25 6.99 -14.63
CA GLN A 86 -8.87 6.74 -14.25
C GLN A 86 -8.82 5.93 -12.97
N SER A 87 -7.74 5.18 -12.80
CA SER A 87 -7.59 4.29 -11.64
C SER A 87 -6.23 4.54 -10.98
N PRO A 88 -6.08 5.67 -10.29
CA PRO A 88 -4.82 5.94 -9.61
C PRO A 88 -4.55 4.93 -8.51
N ILE A 89 -3.28 4.54 -8.38
CA ILE A 89 -2.84 3.60 -7.36
C ILE A 89 -1.87 4.30 -6.42
N PHE A 90 -2.02 4.03 -5.13
CA PHE A 90 -1.13 4.59 -4.13
C PHE A 90 -1.10 3.68 -2.91
N VAL A 91 -0.16 3.96 -2.01
CA VAL A 91 0.03 3.19 -0.78
C VAL A 91 -0.04 4.17 0.38
N ARG A 92 -0.68 3.75 1.47
CA ARG A 92 -0.71 4.49 2.72
C ARG A 92 -0.21 3.60 3.84
N VAL A 93 0.64 4.17 4.71
CA VAL A 93 1.20 3.43 5.85
C VAL A 93 0.44 3.83 7.10
N SER A 94 -0.07 2.85 7.83
CA SER A 94 -0.73 3.11 9.11
C SER A 94 0.18 2.85 10.28
N GLU A 95 1.19 1.99 10.10
CA GLU A 95 2.10 1.64 11.19
C GLU A 95 3.48 1.34 10.62
N SER A 96 4.51 2.00 11.14
CA SER A 96 5.87 1.77 10.65
C SER A 96 6.41 0.44 11.13
N CYS A 97 7.55 0.04 10.60
CA CYS A 97 8.15 -1.26 10.90
C CYS A 97 8.65 -1.29 12.34
N LYS A 98 8.01 -2.11 13.14
CA LYS A 98 8.37 -2.19 14.56
C LYS A 98 9.73 -2.85 14.77
N ALA A 99 10.09 -3.75 13.87
CA ALA A 99 11.38 -4.42 13.99
C ALA A 99 12.54 -3.47 13.87
N GLN A 100 12.38 -2.36 13.17
CA GLN A 100 13.43 -1.36 13.00
C GLN A 100 13.61 -0.49 14.23
N GLU A 101 12.68 -0.54 15.13
CA GLU A 101 12.76 0.25 16.38
C GLU A 101 13.50 -0.50 17.47
N GLN A 102 13.83 -1.75 17.23
CA GLN A 102 14.55 -2.56 18.20
C GLN A 102 16.03 -2.16 18.21
N PRO A 103 16.60 -1.94 19.40
CA PRO A 103 18.02 -1.62 19.49
C PRO A 103 18.91 -2.75 19.03
#